data_6f895cb8e148ead79dffd7451ffeb8cc
#
_entry.id   6f895cb8e148ead79dffd7451ffeb8cc
#
_cell.length_a   1.000
_cell.length_b   1.000
_cell.length_c   1.000
_cell.angle_alpha   90.00
_cell.angle_beta   90.00
_cell.angle_gamma   90.00
#
_symmetry.space_group_name_H-M   'P 1'
#
loop_
_entity.id
_entity.type
_entity.pdbx_description
1 polymer ?
#
loop_
_entity_poly.entity_id
_entity_poly.type
_entity_poly.pdbx_seq_one_letter_code
_entity_poly.pdbx_strand_id
1 'polypeptide(L)'
;MKFQLLGASSPEESVRERAHRAIARGAAAEGIVLLENNGVLPMQPQKIALYGAGSRMTVKGGSGSGDVHERYSVTIEEGLKNAGFAFPTTLWMDRFQEKYEADIAAWRQGLEKQVQKYSPVQTMQMFIFIGEHPIPYPACTPVLADELTDETDTAIYVLSRQAGEGKDRRVEKGDYLLSNAETESLRLLRKHYKKLMLILNCGGVMDLSILDEIPMDAVLFFGQGGMEGGNALADILTGKTCPSGCLTDTWAIRYDDYPSADTFSHRNSDLENEEYAEDIYVGYRWFDKQGVKPRYPFGYGLSYTDFSAEMNSVTQSGVELTVTNTGGISGKKVLQIYVSKPEG
;
A
#
# COMPACT_ATOMS: atom_id res chain seq x y z
N MET A 1 20.16 25.63 -30.66
CA MET A 1 19.02 25.83 -29.71
C MET A 1 19.43 25.28 -28.35
N LYS A 2 19.59 26.12 -27.31
CA LYS A 2 19.85 25.64 -25.96
C LYS A 2 18.50 25.28 -25.35
N PHE A 3 18.23 24.02 -25.13
CA PHE A 3 17.06 23.59 -24.34
C PHE A 3 17.33 24.00 -22.90
N GLN A 4 16.55 24.94 -22.38
CA GLN A 4 16.56 25.28 -20.99
C GLN A 4 15.56 24.35 -20.29
N LEU A 5 16.09 23.36 -19.58
CA LEU A 5 15.26 22.52 -18.71
C LEU A 5 14.69 23.41 -17.58
N LEU A 6 13.37 23.43 -17.44
CA LEU A 6 12.65 24.19 -16.43
C LEU A 6 12.76 23.59 -15.00
N GLY A 7 13.66 22.61 -14.80
CA GLY A 7 13.93 22.02 -13.50
C GLY A 7 14.69 22.97 -12.59
N ALA A 8 14.41 22.95 -11.29
CA ALA A 8 15.18 23.67 -10.30
C ALA A 8 16.58 23.04 -10.19
N SER A 9 17.61 23.84 -10.41
CA SER A 9 19.03 23.44 -10.23
C SER A 9 19.55 23.74 -8.82
N SER A 10 18.73 24.36 -7.93
CA SER A 10 19.11 24.70 -6.58
C SER A 10 18.98 23.48 -5.64
N PRO A 11 19.96 23.25 -4.74
CA PRO A 11 19.83 22.28 -3.66
C PRO A 11 18.77 22.71 -2.61
N GLU A 12 18.41 24.01 -2.58
CA GLU A 12 17.43 24.52 -1.64
C GLU A 12 15.99 24.31 -2.13
N GLU A 13 15.13 23.95 -1.20
CA GLU A 13 13.69 23.79 -1.46
C GLU A 13 13.03 25.14 -1.75
N SER A 14 12.40 25.28 -2.89
CA SER A 14 11.66 26.50 -3.27
C SER A 14 10.33 26.64 -2.50
N VAL A 15 9.76 27.87 -2.51
CA VAL A 15 8.42 28.13 -1.95
C VAL A 15 7.36 27.23 -2.60
N ARG A 16 7.47 27.00 -3.92
CA ARG A 16 6.56 26.12 -4.67
C ARG A 16 6.67 24.67 -4.20
N GLU A 17 7.89 24.15 -4.03
CA GLU A 17 8.10 22.77 -3.57
C GLU A 17 7.52 22.57 -2.18
N ARG A 18 7.70 23.52 -1.25
CA ARG A 18 7.09 23.46 0.09
C ARG A 18 5.56 23.43 0.04
N ALA A 19 4.97 24.26 -0.82
CA ALA A 19 3.51 24.25 -1.01
C ALA A 19 3.01 22.93 -1.59
N HIS A 20 3.68 22.41 -2.62
CA HIS A 20 3.34 21.12 -3.23
C HIS A 20 3.53 19.93 -2.27
N ARG A 21 4.54 19.98 -1.42
CA ARG A 21 4.75 18.98 -0.37
C ARG A 21 3.56 18.90 0.60
N ALA A 22 3.05 20.04 1.04
CA ALA A 22 1.88 20.08 1.91
C ALA A 22 0.63 19.46 1.22
N ILE A 23 0.45 19.74 -0.08
CA ILE A 23 -0.62 19.14 -0.88
C ILE A 23 -0.42 17.63 -1.00
N ALA A 24 0.81 17.18 -1.31
CA ALA A 24 1.14 15.75 -1.43
C ALA A 24 0.85 14.98 -0.12
N ARG A 25 1.24 15.57 1.05
CA ARG A 25 0.95 14.98 2.37
C ARG A 25 -0.56 14.87 2.62
N GLY A 26 -1.32 15.94 2.32
CA GLY A 26 -2.77 15.94 2.47
C GLY A 26 -3.45 14.90 1.57
N ALA A 27 -3.05 14.85 0.30
CA ALA A 27 -3.59 13.89 -0.66
C ALA A 27 -3.26 12.44 -0.27
N ALA A 28 -2.04 12.16 0.19
CA ALA A 28 -1.66 10.85 0.68
C ALA A 28 -2.51 10.44 1.90
N ALA A 29 -2.72 11.35 2.86
CA ALA A 29 -3.55 11.07 4.03
C ALA A 29 -5.02 10.77 3.64
N GLU A 30 -5.58 11.50 2.67
CA GLU A 30 -6.94 11.26 2.16
C GLU A 30 -7.05 9.97 1.35
N GLY A 31 -5.94 9.46 0.80
CA GLY A 31 -5.86 8.19 0.06
C GLY A 31 -5.70 6.95 0.95
N ILE A 32 -5.26 7.12 2.20
CA ILE A 32 -5.14 6.00 3.14
C ILE A 32 -6.55 5.53 3.55
N VAL A 33 -6.77 4.20 3.44
CA VAL A 33 -8.06 3.58 3.79
C VAL A 33 -7.94 2.84 5.12
N LEU A 34 -8.77 3.19 6.08
CA LEU A 34 -8.92 2.42 7.32
C LEU A 34 -9.86 1.25 7.06
N LEU A 35 -9.32 0.02 7.05
CA LEU A 35 -10.08 -1.20 6.76
C LEU A 35 -10.70 -1.81 8.03
N GLU A 36 -9.93 -1.84 9.11
CA GLU A 36 -10.40 -2.37 10.40
C GLU A 36 -9.88 -1.49 11.54
N ASN A 37 -10.69 -1.31 12.59
CA ASN A 37 -10.30 -0.61 13.81
C ASN A 37 -11.21 -1.05 14.97
N ASN A 38 -10.63 -1.72 15.95
CA ASN A 38 -11.35 -2.14 17.16
C ASN A 38 -11.27 -1.10 18.30
N GLY A 39 -10.94 0.16 17.96
CA GLY A 39 -10.81 1.26 18.91
C GLY A 39 -9.36 1.56 19.32
N VAL A 40 -8.35 0.94 18.66
CA VAL A 40 -6.95 1.26 18.93
C VAL A 40 -6.53 2.59 18.30
N LEU A 41 -7.20 3.02 17.25
CA LEU A 41 -6.97 4.29 16.54
C LEU A 41 -8.15 5.27 16.74
N PRO A 42 -7.90 6.58 16.82
CA PRO A 42 -6.58 7.23 16.82
C PRO A 42 -5.82 7.02 18.13
N MET A 43 -4.49 7.07 18.07
CA MET A 43 -3.62 6.86 19.22
C MET A 43 -2.70 8.05 19.46
N GLN A 44 -2.33 8.28 20.73
CA GLN A 44 -1.30 9.27 21.04
C GLN A 44 0.09 8.71 20.75
N PRO A 45 1.07 9.58 20.36
CA PRO A 45 2.46 9.18 20.22
C PRO A 45 2.97 8.50 21.49
N GLN A 46 3.57 7.33 21.31
CA GLN A 46 4.05 6.48 22.40
C GLN A 46 5.16 5.54 21.92
N LYS A 47 5.67 4.71 22.81
CA LYS A 47 6.53 3.59 22.40
C LYS A 47 5.70 2.57 21.64
N ILE A 48 6.20 2.14 20.47
CA ILE A 48 5.62 1.06 19.65
C ILE A 48 6.74 0.16 19.11
N ALA A 49 6.47 -1.10 18.94
CA ALA A 49 7.36 -2.00 18.25
C ALA A 49 7.02 -1.99 16.74
N LEU A 50 7.99 -1.67 15.89
CA LEU A 50 7.80 -1.51 14.46
C LEU A 50 8.54 -2.61 13.69
N TYR A 51 7.82 -3.31 12.82
CA TYR A 51 8.31 -4.42 12.03
C TYR A 51 7.82 -4.35 10.59
N GLY A 52 8.37 -5.21 9.74
CA GLY A 52 7.97 -5.35 8.34
C GLY A 52 8.77 -4.45 7.40
N ALA A 53 9.06 -4.99 6.19
CA ALA A 53 9.96 -4.37 5.23
C ALA A 53 9.58 -2.93 4.86
N GLY A 54 8.27 -2.65 4.73
CA GLY A 54 7.77 -1.32 4.37
C GLY A 54 7.98 -0.25 5.42
N SER A 55 8.35 -0.60 6.66
CA SER A 55 8.61 0.39 7.71
C SER A 55 9.77 1.32 7.35
N ARG A 56 10.90 0.74 6.94
CA ARG A 56 12.14 1.46 6.57
C ARG A 56 12.32 1.56 5.06
N MET A 57 11.77 0.60 4.31
CA MET A 57 11.79 0.57 2.85
C MET A 57 10.37 0.80 2.31
N THR A 58 9.83 1.95 2.64
CA THR A 58 8.47 2.33 2.25
C THR A 58 8.36 2.45 0.73
N VAL A 59 7.44 1.68 0.14
CA VAL A 59 7.12 1.76 -1.28
C VAL A 59 6.32 3.03 -1.51
N LYS A 60 6.96 4.04 -2.11
CA LYS A 60 6.37 5.36 -2.39
C LYS A 60 5.54 5.39 -3.67
N GLY A 61 5.88 4.53 -4.63
CA GLY A 61 5.28 4.44 -5.97
C GLY A 61 5.75 3.19 -6.70
N GLY A 62 5.33 3.01 -7.96
CA GLY A 62 5.78 1.92 -8.80
C GLY A 62 7.27 2.03 -9.17
N SER A 63 7.87 0.91 -9.59
CA SER A 63 9.22 0.88 -10.15
C SER A 63 9.19 1.20 -11.66
N GLY A 64 10.35 1.41 -12.26
CA GLY A 64 10.49 1.76 -13.68
C GLY A 64 10.15 3.22 -13.95
N SER A 65 9.29 3.50 -14.91
CA SER A 65 8.87 4.87 -15.29
C SER A 65 8.08 5.59 -14.19
N GLY A 66 7.51 4.84 -13.24
CA GLY A 66 6.85 5.37 -12.05
C GLY A 66 7.80 5.76 -10.91
N ASP A 67 9.08 5.42 -11.02
CA ASP A 67 10.08 5.75 -9.99
C ASP A 67 10.61 7.17 -10.19
N VAL A 68 9.92 8.13 -9.57
CA VAL A 68 10.25 9.54 -9.65
C VAL A 68 11.47 9.84 -8.78
N HIS A 69 12.41 10.63 -9.33
CA HIS A 69 13.56 11.14 -8.58
C HIS A 69 13.16 12.38 -7.80
N GLU A 70 12.67 12.18 -6.60
CA GLU A 70 12.33 13.25 -5.68
C GLU A 70 13.56 13.73 -4.89
N ARG A 71 13.44 14.91 -4.28
CA ARG A 71 14.50 15.50 -3.44
C ARG A 71 14.75 14.66 -2.18
N TYR A 72 13.69 14.09 -1.61
CA TYR A 72 13.70 13.19 -0.45
C TYR A 72 12.38 12.40 -0.43
N SER A 73 12.36 11.37 0.37
CA SER A 73 11.15 10.60 0.68
C SER A 73 11.11 10.34 2.19
N VAL A 74 9.93 10.43 2.78
CA VAL A 74 9.72 10.15 4.21
C VAL A 74 9.17 8.74 4.35
N THR A 75 9.97 7.85 4.91
CA THR A 75 9.57 6.48 5.20
C THR A 75 8.51 6.43 6.31
N ILE A 76 7.85 5.30 6.48
CA ILE A 76 6.89 5.10 7.57
C ILE A 76 7.60 5.23 8.92
N GLU A 77 8.81 4.67 9.07
CA GLU A 77 9.61 4.83 10.28
C GLU A 77 9.88 6.30 10.60
N GLU A 78 10.34 7.06 9.62
CA GLU A 78 10.64 8.51 9.79
C GLU A 78 9.37 9.32 10.09
N GLY A 79 8.26 9.06 9.38
CA GLY A 79 7.01 9.75 9.62
C GLY A 79 6.46 9.53 11.02
N LEU A 80 6.57 8.32 11.54
CA LEU A 80 6.19 7.99 12.91
C LEU A 80 7.12 8.67 13.93
N LYS A 81 8.45 8.69 13.69
CA LYS A 81 9.41 9.45 14.52
C LYS A 81 9.09 10.93 14.53
N ASN A 82 8.79 11.51 13.37
CA ASN A 82 8.41 12.92 13.24
C ASN A 82 7.15 13.27 14.04
N ALA A 83 6.23 12.32 14.18
CA ALA A 83 5.02 12.47 14.98
C ALA A 83 5.24 12.22 16.49
N GLY A 84 6.44 11.82 16.91
CA GLY A 84 6.79 11.62 18.32
C GLY A 84 6.68 10.18 18.81
N PHE A 85 6.48 9.19 17.93
CA PHE A 85 6.58 7.77 18.30
C PHE A 85 8.04 7.39 18.56
N ALA A 86 8.26 6.47 19.49
CA ALA A 86 9.57 5.93 19.81
C ALA A 86 9.58 4.40 19.59
N PHE A 87 10.69 3.89 19.08
CA PHE A 87 10.88 2.47 18.83
C PHE A 87 11.88 1.90 19.84
N PRO A 88 11.45 1.16 20.86
CA PRO A 88 12.34 0.58 21.87
C PRO A 88 13.22 -0.55 21.32
N THR A 89 12.87 -1.12 20.15
CA THR A 89 13.73 -2.04 19.42
C THR A 89 13.75 -1.71 17.94
N THR A 90 14.93 -1.83 17.32
CA THR A 90 15.15 -1.74 15.87
C THR A 90 15.86 -2.99 15.33
N LEU A 91 16.10 -3.98 16.17
CA LEU A 91 16.95 -5.14 15.86
C LEU A 91 16.52 -5.85 14.57
N TRP A 92 15.22 -6.13 14.41
CA TRP A 92 14.72 -6.75 13.20
C TRP A 92 14.94 -5.87 11.96
N MET A 93 14.65 -4.56 12.07
CA MET A 93 14.80 -3.63 10.95
C MET A 93 16.27 -3.47 10.54
N ASP A 94 17.17 -3.44 11.52
CA ASP A 94 18.62 -3.33 11.29
C ASP A 94 19.15 -4.58 10.59
N ARG A 95 18.84 -5.76 11.10
CA ARG A 95 19.18 -7.05 10.48
C ARG A 95 18.60 -7.20 9.07
N PHE A 96 17.35 -6.79 8.88
CA PHE A 96 16.69 -6.80 7.57
C PHE A 96 17.39 -5.87 6.57
N GLN A 97 17.75 -4.66 7.00
CA GLN A 97 18.46 -3.69 6.17
C GLN A 97 19.86 -4.18 5.79
N GLU A 98 20.64 -4.69 6.75
CA GLU A 98 21.96 -5.27 6.48
C GLU A 98 21.88 -6.38 5.43
N LYS A 99 20.90 -7.28 5.59
CA LYS A 99 20.67 -8.34 4.60
C LYS A 99 20.35 -7.78 3.22
N TYR A 100 19.43 -6.80 3.16
CA TYR A 100 19.04 -6.19 1.88
C TYR A 100 20.22 -5.49 1.20
N GLU A 101 21.02 -4.74 1.94
CA GLU A 101 22.22 -4.09 1.42
C GLU A 101 23.22 -5.09 0.85
N ALA A 102 23.39 -6.23 1.52
CA ALA A 102 24.22 -7.32 1.04
C ALA A 102 23.65 -7.95 -0.25
N ASP A 103 22.33 -8.19 -0.31
CA ASP A 103 21.66 -8.74 -1.48
C ASP A 103 21.77 -7.77 -2.69
N ILE A 104 21.60 -6.45 -2.47
CA ILE A 104 21.80 -5.42 -3.50
C ILE A 104 23.24 -5.35 -3.99
N ALA A 105 24.20 -5.44 -3.09
CA ALA A 105 25.61 -5.45 -3.45
C ALA A 105 25.95 -6.68 -4.32
N ALA A 106 25.43 -7.85 -3.96
CA ALA A 106 25.61 -9.08 -4.74
C ALA A 106 24.93 -9.00 -6.12
N TRP A 107 23.70 -8.48 -6.17
CA TRP A 107 22.97 -8.24 -7.42
C TRP A 107 23.74 -7.28 -8.33
N ARG A 108 24.19 -6.12 -7.81
CA ARG A 108 24.96 -5.13 -8.57
C ARG A 108 26.23 -5.73 -9.15
N GLN A 109 26.99 -6.48 -8.33
CA GLN A 109 28.21 -7.16 -8.79
C GLN A 109 27.90 -8.20 -9.88
N GLY A 110 26.78 -8.93 -9.75
CA GLY A 110 26.32 -9.86 -10.77
C GLY A 110 25.98 -9.17 -12.08
N LEU A 111 25.21 -8.05 -11.99
CA LEU A 111 24.81 -7.24 -13.13
C LEU A 111 26.05 -6.65 -13.86
N GLU A 112 26.98 -6.06 -13.12
CA GLU A 112 28.22 -5.49 -13.68
C GLU A 112 29.03 -6.52 -14.46
N LYS A 113 29.21 -7.72 -13.93
CA LYS A 113 29.90 -8.82 -14.62
C LYS A 113 29.22 -9.24 -15.94
N GLN A 114 27.89 -9.15 -16.00
CA GLN A 114 27.15 -9.46 -17.24
C GLN A 114 27.23 -8.30 -18.24
N VAL A 115 27.05 -7.05 -17.77
CA VAL A 115 27.13 -5.86 -18.61
C VAL A 115 28.50 -5.72 -19.28
N GLN A 116 29.58 -6.07 -18.59
CA GLN A 116 30.93 -6.05 -19.16
C GLN A 116 31.14 -7.00 -20.36
N LYS A 117 30.24 -7.95 -20.57
CA LYS A 117 30.30 -8.86 -21.74
C LYS A 117 29.77 -8.22 -23.03
N TYR A 118 29.02 -7.13 -22.91
CA TYR A 118 28.48 -6.43 -24.08
C TYR A 118 29.54 -5.51 -24.71
N SER A 119 29.66 -5.58 -26.02
CA SER A 119 30.49 -4.64 -26.77
C SER A 119 29.77 -3.28 -26.92
N PRO A 120 30.51 -2.19 -27.25
CA PRO A 120 29.88 -0.87 -27.48
C PRO A 120 28.80 -0.86 -28.55
N VAL A 121 28.84 -1.78 -29.51
CA VAL A 121 27.82 -1.93 -30.56
C VAL A 121 26.55 -2.61 -30.07
N GLN A 122 26.59 -3.28 -28.91
CA GLN A 122 25.48 -4.03 -28.31
C GLN A 122 24.76 -3.22 -27.23
N THR A 123 24.82 -1.90 -27.29
CA THR A 123 24.24 -0.99 -26.28
C THR A 123 22.75 -1.25 -26.06
N MET A 124 21.99 -1.52 -27.13
CA MET A 124 20.55 -1.80 -27.02
C MET A 124 20.28 -3.11 -26.27
N GLN A 125 21.01 -4.18 -26.60
CA GLN A 125 20.89 -5.47 -25.91
C GLN A 125 21.26 -5.34 -24.43
N MET A 126 22.28 -4.54 -24.11
CA MET A 126 22.67 -4.22 -22.75
C MET A 126 21.54 -3.50 -21.99
N PHE A 127 20.88 -2.51 -22.58
CA PHE A 127 19.76 -1.82 -21.97
C PHE A 127 18.54 -2.74 -21.75
N ILE A 128 18.23 -3.60 -22.73
CA ILE A 128 17.18 -4.60 -22.59
C ILE A 128 17.52 -5.53 -21.41
N PHE A 129 18.74 -6.06 -21.36
CA PHE A 129 19.20 -6.93 -20.27
C PHE A 129 19.08 -6.26 -18.90
N ILE A 130 19.50 -4.99 -18.76
CA ILE A 130 19.36 -4.23 -17.51
C ILE A 130 17.88 -4.09 -17.13
N GLY A 131 17.01 -3.80 -18.08
CA GLY A 131 15.57 -3.69 -17.88
C GLY A 131 14.91 -5.00 -17.40
N GLU A 132 15.42 -6.15 -17.89
CA GLU A 132 14.95 -7.48 -17.46
C GLU A 132 15.47 -7.90 -16.07
N HIS A 133 16.47 -7.18 -15.54
CA HIS A 133 17.10 -7.45 -14.25
C HIS A 133 16.97 -6.25 -13.31
N PRO A 134 15.74 -5.83 -12.95
CA PRO A 134 15.54 -4.70 -12.06
C PRO A 134 16.11 -4.98 -10.66
N ILE A 135 16.30 -3.93 -9.89
CA ILE A 135 16.67 -4.03 -8.48
C ILE A 135 15.69 -4.95 -7.76
N PRO A 136 16.16 -6.02 -7.12
CA PRO A 136 15.27 -6.94 -6.42
C PRO A 136 14.61 -6.23 -5.24
N TYR A 137 13.31 -6.42 -5.09
CA TYR A 137 12.63 -6.05 -3.85
C TYR A 137 13.02 -7.06 -2.77
N PRO A 138 13.32 -6.63 -1.51
CA PRO A 138 13.86 -7.52 -0.51
C PRO A 138 12.86 -8.60 -0.11
N ALA A 139 13.33 -9.85 -0.07
CA ALA A 139 12.56 -10.93 0.54
C ALA A 139 12.46 -10.69 2.05
N CYS A 140 11.24 -10.73 2.58
CA CYS A 140 11.01 -10.57 4.01
C CYS A 140 11.69 -11.70 4.81
N THR A 141 12.28 -11.37 5.95
CA THR A 141 12.80 -12.32 6.92
C THR A 141 11.88 -12.43 8.13
N PRO A 142 11.74 -13.61 8.77
CA PRO A 142 10.87 -13.72 9.94
C PRO A 142 11.41 -12.88 11.11
N VAL A 143 10.50 -12.38 11.94
CA VAL A 143 10.86 -11.78 13.23
C VAL A 143 11.29 -12.89 14.18
N LEU A 144 12.40 -12.68 14.89
CA LEU A 144 12.92 -13.62 15.87
C LEU A 144 12.49 -13.24 17.29
N ALA A 145 12.50 -14.20 18.20
CA ALA A 145 12.04 -13.98 19.57
C ALA A 145 12.91 -12.99 20.37
N ASP A 146 14.20 -12.90 20.07
CA ASP A 146 15.17 -11.97 20.66
C ASP A 146 15.09 -10.55 20.06
N GLU A 147 14.30 -10.35 19.02
CA GLU A 147 14.01 -9.04 18.41
C GLU A 147 12.74 -8.40 18.98
N LEU A 148 12.00 -9.11 19.83
CA LEU A 148 10.83 -8.59 20.52
C LEU A 148 11.24 -7.66 21.69
N THR A 149 10.28 -6.87 22.18
CA THR A 149 10.51 -5.98 23.32
C THR A 149 9.27 -5.97 24.24
N ASP A 150 9.53 -5.95 25.54
CA ASP A 150 8.49 -5.81 26.59
C ASP A 150 8.26 -4.34 27.00
N GLU A 151 8.96 -3.38 26.36
CA GLU A 151 8.81 -1.95 26.67
C GLU A 151 7.52 -1.32 26.11
N THR A 152 6.75 -2.06 25.36
CA THR A 152 5.45 -1.68 24.82
C THR A 152 4.56 -2.91 24.64
N ASP A 153 3.25 -2.70 24.69
CA ASP A 153 2.25 -3.73 24.38
C ASP A 153 1.66 -3.61 22.96
N THR A 154 2.20 -2.67 22.16
CA THR A 154 1.66 -2.29 20.86
C THR A 154 2.70 -2.50 19.77
N ALA A 155 2.34 -3.23 18.72
CA ALA A 155 3.16 -3.45 17.54
C ALA A 155 2.45 -3.02 16.27
N ILE A 156 3.25 -2.54 15.30
CA ILE A 156 2.84 -2.29 13.92
C ILE A 156 3.70 -3.17 13.01
N TYR A 157 3.05 -3.89 12.10
CA TYR A 157 3.71 -4.61 11.02
C TYR A 157 3.39 -3.97 9.68
N VAL A 158 4.40 -3.56 8.92
CA VAL A 158 4.25 -2.95 7.60
C VAL A 158 4.55 -3.97 6.52
N LEU A 159 3.48 -4.52 5.95
CA LEU A 159 3.52 -5.45 4.83
C LEU A 159 3.65 -4.65 3.53
N SER A 160 4.66 -4.93 2.73
CA SER A 160 4.89 -4.13 1.53
C SER A 160 5.10 -4.99 0.29
N ARG A 161 4.68 -4.43 -0.86
CA ARG A 161 4.88 -5.02 -2.19
C ARG A 161 5.25 -3.94 -3.18
N GLN A 162 6.29 -4.22 -3.95
CA GLN A 162 6.71 -3.39 -5.08
C GLN A 162 6.16 -4.00 -6.37
N ALA A 163 5.50 -3.19 -7.18
CA ALA A 163 5.12 -3.55 -8.54
C ALA A 163 5.83 -2.64 -9.54
N GLY A 164 6.05 -3.14 -10.75
CA GLY A 164 6.65 -2.40 -11.85
C GLY A 164 5.83 -2.53 -13.12
N GLU A 165 6.08 -1.64 -14.06
CA GLU A 165 5.47 -1.69 -15.38
C GLU A 165 5.77 -3.02 -16.08
N GLY A 166 4.75 -3.65 -16.67
CA GLY A 166 4.86 -4.95 -17.35
C GLY A 166 5.12 -6.15 -16.43
N LYS A 167 4.87 -6.00 -15.13
CA LYS A 167 5.04 -7.06 -14.13
C LYS A 167 3.77 -7.23 -13.31
N ASP A 168 2.94 -8.15 -13.78
CA ASP A 168 1.73 -8.53 -13.06
C ASP A 168 2.06 -9.23 -11.74
N ARG A 169 1.18 -9.01 -10.76
CA ARG A 169 1.24 -9.70 -9.48
C ARG A 169 0.90 -11.16 -9.66
N ARG A 170 1.71 -12.04 -9.07
CA ARG A 170 1.53 -13.50 -9.16
C ARG A 170 0.86 -14.04 -7.91
N VAL A 171 0.07 -15.09 -8.09
CA VAL A 171 -0.56 -15.82 -6.96
C VAL A 171 0.47 -16.74 -6.30
N GLU A 172 1.52 -16.11 -5.77
CA GLU A 172 2.67 -16.77 -5.16
C GLU A 172 2.96 -16.17 -3.78
N LYS A 173 3.65 -16.95 -2.92
CA LYS A 173 4.10 -16.50 -1.60
C LYS A 173 5.15 -15.40 -1.74
N GLY A 174 4.92 -14.29 -1.05
CA GLY A 174 5.77 -13.09 -1.11
C GLY A 174 5.35 -12.10 -2.18
N ASP A 175 4.30 -12.40 -2.95
CA ASP A 175 3.68 -11.48 -3.89
C ASP A 175 2.19 -11.27 -3.52
N TYR A 176 1.21 -11.86 -4.21
CA TYR A 176 -0.20 -11.76 -3.83
C TYR A 176 -0.46 -12.42 -2.46
N LEU A 177 0.09 -13.61 -2.24
CA LEU A 177 0.02 -14.32 -0.97
C LEU A 177 1.13 -13.83 -0.01
N LEU A 178 0.87 -13.91 1.30
CA LEU A 178 1.91 -13.67 2.29
C LEU A 178 3.00 -14.74 2.18
N SER A 179 4.25 -14.34 2.37
CA SER A 179 5.36 -15.27 2.52
C SER A 179 5.26 -16.03 3.85
N ASN A 180 5.96 -17.16 3.96
CA ASN A 180 6.04 -17.90 5.23
C ASN A 180 6.63 -17.02 6.35
N ALA A 181 7.67 -16.24 6.04
CA ALA A 181 8.31 -15.34 6.99
C ALA A 181 7.35 -14.27 7.52
N GLU A 182 6.50 -13.70 6.69
CA GLU A 182 5.49 -12.72 7.09
C GLU A 182 4.41 -13.36 7.98
N THR A 183 3.92 -14.54 7.58
CA THR A 183 2.93 -15.28 8.36
C THR A 183 3.47 -15.68 9.74
N GLU A 184 4.69 -16.21 9.82
CA GLU A 184 5.36 -16.58 11.06
C GLU A 184 5.58 -15.35 11.95
N SER A 185 6.00 -14.23 11.36
CA SER A 185 6.17 -12.95 12.07
C SER A 185 4.86 -12.49 12.70
N LEU A 186 3.78 -12.44 11.93
CA LEU A 186 2.48 -11.98 12.42
C LEU A 186 1.95 -12.88 13.56
N ARG A 187 2.14 -14.21 13.46
CA ARG A 187 1.80 -15.15 14.54
C ARG A 187 2.61 -14.90 15.81
N LEU A 188 3.92 -14.69 15.66
CA LEU A 188 4.79 -14.39 16.80
C LEU A 188 4.43 -13.06 17.45
N LEU A 189 4.23 -12.01 16.66
CA LEU A 189 3.84 -10.68 17.13
C LEU A 189 2.48 -10.69 17.83
N ARG A 190 1.46 -11.38 17.27
CA ARG A 190 0.14 -11.49 17.91
C ARG A 190 0.20 -12.22 19.26
N LYS A 191 1.09 -13.20 19.38
CA LYS A 191 1.27 -13.92 20.64
C LYS A 191 1.93 -13.05 21.73
N HIS A 192 2.81 -12.13 21.33
CA HIS A 192 3.60 -11.32 22.24
C HIS A 192 2.91 -9.99 22.60
N TYR A 193 2.38 -9.27 21.59
CA TYR A 193 1.79 -7.94 21.77
C TYR A 193 0.28 -8.00 21.95
N LYS A 194 -0.25 -7.18 22.87
CA LYS A 194 -1.70 -7.08 23.11
C LYS A 194 -2.41 -6.38 21.94
N LYS A 195 -1.75 -5.39 21.34
CA LYS A 195 -2.25 -4.62 20.18
C LYS A 195 -1.34 -4.84 19.00
N LEU A 196 -1.92 -5.32 17.90
CA LEU A 196 -1.20 -5.56 16.64
C LEU A 196 -1.94 -4.89 15.49
N MET A 197 -1.26 -3.98 14.82
CA MET A 197 -1.78 -3.29 13.64
C MET A 197 -1.04 -3.72 12.39
N LEU A 198 -1.77 -3.85 11.27
CA LEU A 198 -1.25 -4.21 9.96
C LEU A 198 -1.38 -3.02 9.01
N ILE A 199 -0.27 -2.59 8.43
CA ILE A 199 -0.24 -1.55 7.39
C ILE A 199 0.11 -2.22 6.06
N LEU A 200 -0.75 -2.02 5.05
CA LEU A 200 -0.57 -2.56 3.71
C LEU A 200 0.04 -1.49 2.79
N ASN A 201 1.35 -1.55 2.59
CA ASN A 201 2.09 -0.67 1.70
C ASN A 201 2.28 -1.34 0.33
N CYS A 202 1.22 -1.34 -0.46
CA CYS A 202 1.18 -1.96 -1.79
C CYS A 202 0.22 -1.20 -2.70
N GLY A 203 0.43 -1.29 -4.01
CA GLY A 203 -0.35 -0.55 -5.01
C GLY A 203 -1.70 -1.16 -5.39
N GLY A 204 -2.08 -2.30 -4.81
CA GLY A 204 -3.32 -3.01 -5.17
C GLY A 204 -3.66 -4.13 -4.21
N VAL A 205 -4.64 -4.94 -4.59
CA VAL A 205 -5.20 -6.03 -3.78
C VAL A 205 -4.15 -7.08 -3.39
N MET A 206 -4.32 -7.70 -2.22
CA MET A 206 -3.53 -8.83 -1.74
C MET A 206 -4.43 -9.83 -1.04
N ASP A 207 -3.90 -11.05 -0.85
CA ASP A 207 -4.53 -12.02 0.01
C ASP A 207 -4.46 -11.55 1.48
N LEU A 208 -5.62 -11.50 2.12
CA LEU A 208 -5.77 -11.16 3.53
C LEU A 208 -6.44 -12.31 4.32
N SER A 209 -6.33 -13.54 3.85
CA SER A 209 -6.84 -14.72 4.57
C SER A 209 -6.23 -14.86 5.96
N ILE A 210 -5.05 -14.30 6.18
CA ILE A 210 -4.39 -14.26 7.49
C ILE A 210 -5.25 -13.59 8.58
N LEU A 211 -6.13 -12.65 8.22
CA LEU A 211 -7.01 -11.95 9.17
C LEU A 211 -8.07 -12.89 9.78
N ASP A 212 -8.39 -14.00 9.11
CA ASP A 212 -9.32 -15.01 9.62
C ASP A 212 -8.65 -15.88 10.71
N GLU A 213 -7.32 -15.95 10.71
CA GLU A 213 -6.51 -16.69 11.68
C GLU A 213 -5.99 -15.78 12.81
N ILE A 214 -5.50 -14.59 12.43
CA ILE A 214 -4.82 -13.66 13.33
C ILE A 214 -5.61 -12.35 13.37
N PRO A 215 -6.42 -12.11 14.41
CA PRO A 215 -7.16 -10.86 14.53
C PRO A 215 -6.19 -9.69 14.73
N MET A 216 -6.37 -8.63 13.93
CA MET A 216 -5.66 -7.37 14.06
C MET A 216 -6.51 -6.36 14.82
N ASP A 217 -5.86 -5.44 15.52
CA ASP A 217 -6.54 -4.35 16.22
C ASP A 217 -6.85 -3.17 15.28
N ALA A 218 -6.06 -3.02 14.24
CA ALA A 218 -6.37 -2.16 13.09
C ALA A 218 -5.69 -2.68 11.82
N VAL A 219 -6.33 -2.45 10.67
CA VAL A 219 -5.77 -2.72 9.35
C VAL A 219 -5.93 -1.46 8.50
N LEU A 220 -4.84 -0.99 7.91
CA LEU A 220 -4.86 0.17 7.03
C LEU A 220 -4.27 -0.19 5.66
N PHE A 221 -4.98 0.17 4.61
CA PHE A 221 -4.42 0.19 3.26
C PHE A 221 -3.75 1.55 3.05
N PHE A 222 -2.43 1.55 3.12
CA PHE A 222 -1.61 2.74 2.95
C PHE A 222 -1.43 3.09 1.47
N GLY A 223 -1.49 2.08 0.59
CA GLY A 223 -1.21 2.26 -0.82
C GLY A 223 0.26 2.60 -1.07
N GLN A 224 0.48 3.53 -1.99
CA GLN A 224 1.78 4.11 -2.36
C GLN A 224 1.71 5.62 -2.09
N GLY A 225 2.14 6.04 -0.92
CA GLY A 225 1.91 7.38 -0.37
C GLY A 225 2.80 8.51 -0.91
N GLY A 226 3.64 8.24 -1.93
CA GLY A 226 4.56 9.24 -2.46
C GLY A 226 5.61 9.72 -1.45
N MET A 227 6.22 10.87 -1.72
CA MET A 227 7.34 11.40 -0.93
C MET A 227 7.00 11.75 0.53
N GLU A 228 5.74 12.06 0.83
CA GLU A 228 5.28 12.44 2.18
C GLU A 228 4.45 11.34 2.87
N GLY A 229 4.43 10.13 2.30
CA GLY A 229 3.59 9.03 2.75
C GLY A 229 3.74 8.69 4.23
N GLY A 230 4.97 8.61 4.74
CA GLY A 230 5.22 8.31 6.15
C GLY A 230 4.62 9.36 7.10
N ASN A 231 4.75 10.65 6.77
CA ASN A 231 4.12 11.72 7.54
C ASN A 231 2.59 11.68 7.44
N ALA A 232 2.04 11.36 6.26
CA ALA A 232 0.61 11.21 6.05
C ALA A 232 0.01 10.07 6.88
N LEU A 233 0.68 8.92 6.92
CA LEU A 233 0.27 7.80 7.78
C LEU A 233 0.28 8.20 9.26
N ALA A 234 1.31 8.89 9.71
CA ALA A 234 1.39 9.36 11.09
C ALA A 234 0.25 10.34 11.43
N ASP A 235 -0.15 11.20 10.49
CA ASP A 235 -1.31 12.09 10.66
C ASP A 235 -2.62 11.31 10.83
N ILE A 236 -2.79 10.20 10.12
CA ILE A 236 -3.94 9.28 10.28
C ILE A 236 -3.87 8.60 11.67
N LEU A 237 -2.74 7.94 12.00
CA LEU A 237 -2.64 7.17 13.24
C LEU A 237 -2.84 8.04 14.48
N THR A 238 -2.41 9.30 14.44
CA THR A 238 -2.58 10.24 15.56
C THR A 238 -3.94 10.95 15.59
N GLY A 239 -4.78 10.77 14.57
CA GLY A 239 -6.06 11.49 14.44
C GLY A 239 -5.91 12.96 14.05
N LYS A 240 -4.72 13.43 13.69
CA LYS A 240 -4.52 14.76 13.13
C LYS A 240 -5.28 14.94 11.81
N THR A 241 -5.39 13.85 11.03
CA THR A 241 -6.28 13.73 9.88
C THR A 241 -7.24 12.57 10.12
N CYS A 242 -8.54 12.83 9.99
CA CYS A 242 -9.57 11.80 10.08
C CYS A 242 -9.56 10.97 8.79
N PRO A 243 -9.51 9.62 8.85
CA PRO A 243 -9.56 8.78 7.66
C PRO A 243 -10.82 9.04 6.85
N SER A 244 -10.65 9.19 5.54
CA SER A 244 -11.74 9.41 4.58
C SER A 244 -11.55 8.63 3.28
N GLY A 245 -10.42 7.94 3.14
CA GLY A 245 -10.11 7.10 2.00
C GLY A 245 -11.09 5.94 1.86
N CYS A 246 -11.41 5.61 0.61
CA CYS A 246 -12.26 4.49 0.26
C CYS A 246 -11.56 3.62 -0.78
N LEU A 247 -11.77 2.31 -0.72
CA LEU A 247 -11.23 1.38 -1.70
C LEU A 247 -11.77 1.68 -3.10
N THR A 248 -10.87 1.69 -4.07
CA THR A 248 -11.17 1.81 -5.49
C THR A 248 -11.39 0.45 -6.17
N ASP A 249 -11.16 -0.62 -5.40
CA ASP A 249 -11.25 -2.01 -5.85
C ASP A 249 -12.16 -2.82 -4.93
N THR A 250 -12.67 -3.94 -5.43
CA THR A 250 -13.34 -4.95 -4.61
C THR A 250 -12.31 -6.01 -4.21
N TRP A 251 -12.15 -6.22 -2.90
CA TRP A 251 -11.19 -7.19 -2.36
C TRP A 251 -11.89 -8.51 -2.07
N ALA A 252 -11.55 -9.54 -2.83
CA ALA A 252 -12.08 -10.88 -2.66
C ALA A 252 -11.64 -11.52 -1.32
N ILE A 253 -12.40 -12.51 -0.86
CA ILE A 253 -11.96 -13.39 0.24
C ILE A 253 -10.91 -14.37 -0.28
N ARG A 254 -11.13 -14.92 -1.49
CA ARG A 254 -10.22 -15.85 -2.17
C ARG A 254 -9.89 -15.33 -3.56
N TYR A 255 -8.70 -15.64 -4.04
CA TYR A 255 -8.29 -15.26 -5.39
C TYR A 255 -9.24 -15.77 -6.48
N ASP A 256 -9.73 -17.00 -6.31
CA ASP A 256 -10.66 -17.65 -7.25
C ASP A 256 -12.04 -16.98 -7.33
N ASP A 257 -12.34 -16.03 -6.45
CA ASP A 257 -13.58 -15.25 -6.49
C ASP A 257 -13.50 -14.11 -7.55
N TYR A 258 -12.32 -13.79 -8.09
CA TYR A 258 -12.17 -12.83 -9.18
C TYR A 258 -12.55 -13.45 -10.54
N PRO A 259 -13.21 -12.68 -11.43
CA PRO A 259 -13.71 -13.21 -12.71
C PRO A 259 -12.62 -13.75 -13.63
N SER A 260 -11.44 -13.15 -13.60
CA SER A 260 -10.27 -13.50 -14.43
C SER A 260 -9.21 -14.32 -13.69
N ALA A 261 -9.58 -14.98 -12.58
CA ALA A 261 -8.62 -15.70 -11.74
C ALA A 261 -7.81 -16.76 -12.49
N ASP A 262 -8.44 -17.45 -13.45
CA ASP A 262 -7.80 -18.53 -14.21
C ASP A 262 -6.99 -18.04 -15.42
N THR A 263 -7.29 -16.83 -15.94
CA THR A 263 -6.69 -16.32 -17.20
C THR A 263 -5.74 -15.17 -16.99
N PHE A 264 -5.89 -14.40 -15.91
CA PHE A 264 -5.07 -13.21 -15.65
C PHE A 264 -3.57 -13.51 -15.75
N SER A 265 -2.84 -12.65 -16.47
CA SER A 265 -1.41 -12.80 -16.71
C SER A 265 -1.02 -14.16 -17.32
N HIS A 266 -1.81 -14.63 -18.28
CA HIS A 266 -1.58 -15.87 -19.03
C HIS A 266 -1.48 -17.15 -18.16
N ARG A 267 -2.19 -17.19 -17.03
CA ARG A 267 -2.23 -18.38 -16.18
C ARG A 267 -2.79 -19.62 -16.86
N ASN A 268 -3.62 -19.45 -17.88
CA ASN A 268 -4.09 -20.51 -18.78
C ASN A 268 -3.03 -21.01 -19.76
N SER A 269 -1.81 -20.42 -19.75
CA SER A 269 -0.70 -20.70 -20.67
C SER A 269 -0.96 -20.32 -22.13
N ASP A 270 -2.01 -19.59 -22.43
CA ASP A 270 -2.27 -19.03 -23.76
C ASP A 270 -1.59 -17.65 -23.86
N LEU A 271 -0.49 -17.57 -24.59
CA LEU A 271 0.28 -16.34 -24.80
C LEU A 271 -0.14 -15.59 -26.10
N GLU A 272 -1.04 -16.17 -26.87
CA GLU A 272 -1.43 -15.61 -28.17
C GLU A 272 -2.83 -14.97 -28.12
N ASN A 273 -3.70 -15.44 -27.23
CA ASN A 273 -5.07 -14.95 -27.11
C ASN A 273 -5.33 -14.38 -25.72
N GLU A 274 -6.01 -13.24 -25.69
CA GLU A 274 -6.50 -12.60 -24.46
C GLU A 274 -8.04 -12.56 -24.50
N GLU A 275 -8.67 -13.09 -23.47
CA GLU A 275 -10.13 -13.13 -23.36
C GLU A 275 -10.62 -12.11 -22.34
N TYR A 276 -11.46 -11.17 -22.77
CA TYR A 276 -12.16 -10.19 -21.91
C TYR A 276 -13.50 -10.78 -21.43
N ALA A 277 -13.42 -11.85 -20.63
CA ALA A 277 -14.60 -12.64 -20.23
C ALA A 277 -15.55 -11.91 -19.27
N GLU A 278 -15.09 -10.84 -18.60
CA GLU A 278 -15.91 -10.07 -17.66
C GLU A 278 -16.99 -9.23 -18.34
N ASP A 279 -16.76 -8.78 -19.59
CA ASP A 279 -17.64 -7.86 -20.31
C ASP A 279 -17.93 -6.61 -19.45
N ILE A 280 -19.20 -6.27 -19.21
CA ILE A 280 -19.61 -5.15 -18.35
C ILE A 280 -19.50 -5.44 -16.85
N TYR A 281 -19.26 -6.70 -16.48
CA TYR A 281 -19.25 -7.15 -15.08
C TYR A 281 -17.86 -7.06 -14.45
N VAL A 282 -17.19 -5.94 -14.62
CA VAL A 282 -15.87 -5.67 -14.02
C VAL A 282 -16.02 -5.24 -12.56
N GLY A 283 -15.11 -5.71 -11.69
CA GLY A 283 -15.03 -5.31 -10.29
C GLY A 283 -16.30 -5.65 -9.50
N TYR A 284 -16.84 -4.70 -8.72
CA TYR A 284 -18.01 -4.92 -7.86
C TYR A 284 -19.23 -5.47 -8.60
N ARG A 285 -19.40 -5.15 -9.89
CA ARG A 285 -20.52 -5.66 -10.70
C ARG A 285 -20.50 -7.17 -10.86
N TRP A 286 -19.31 -7.76 -10.92
CA TRP A 286 -19.14 -9.21 -10.94
C TRP A 286 -19.60 -9.83 -9.63
N PHE A 287 -19.10 -9.31 -8.50
CA PHE A 287 -19.45 -9.80 -7.18
C PHE A 287 -20.96 -9.72 -6.92
N ASP A 288 -21.59 -8.59 -7.27
CA ASP A 288 -23.03 -8.40 -7.13
C ASP A 288 -23.81 -9.38 -8.02
N LYS A 289 -23.41 -9.56 -9.29
CA LYS A 289 -24.08 -10.48 -10.23
C LYS A 289 -23.99 -11.92 -9.78
N GLN A 290 -22.85 -12.35 -9.28
CA GLN A 290 -22.61 -13.73 -8.85
C GLN A 290 -23.06 -13.99 -7.41
N GLY A 291 -23.44 -12.96 -6.67
CA GLY A 291 -23.78 -13.07 -5.24
C GLY A 291 -22.58 -13.48 -4.37
N VAL A 292 -21.36 -13.18 -4.82
CA VAL A 292 -20.13 -13.47 -4.09
C VAL A 292 -19.86 -12.34 -3.09
N LYS A 293 -19.74 -12.69 -1.81
CA LYS A 293 -19.43 -11.72 -0.76
C LYS A 293 -17.94 -11.40 -0.77
N PRO A 294 -17.53 -10.14 -1.00
CA PRO A 294 -16.14 -9.75 -0.89
C PRO A 294 -15.70 -9.62 0.57
N ARG A 295 -14.40 -9.60 0.82
CA ARG A 295 -13.83 -9.21 2.11
C ARG A 295 -14.11 -7.73 2.38
N TYR A 296 -13.73 -6.88 1.43
CA TYR A 296 -14.07 -5.45 1.44
C TYR A 296 -14.66 -5.05 0.09
N PRO A 297 -15.88 -4.48 0.07
CA PRO A 297 -16.49 -4.04 -1.17
C PRO A 297 -15.84 -2.77 -1.72
N PHE A 298 -16.03 -2.51 -3.00
CA PHE A 298 -15.71 -1.22 -3.62
C PHE A 298 -16.29 -0.06 -2.80
N GLY A 299 -15.49 0.98 -2.57
CA GLY A 299 -15.90 2.13 -1.79
C GLY A 299 -15.88 1.93 -0.26
N TYR A 300 -15.40 0.78 0.22
CA TYR A 300 -15.27 0.54 1.64
C TYR A 300 -14.16 1.40 2.27
N GLY A 301 -14.41 1.90 3.46
CA GLY A 301 -13.46 2.61 4.31
C GLY A 301 -14.15 3.08 5.58
N LEU A 302 -13.45 2.91 6.70
CA LEU A 302 -13.87 3.38 8.02
C LEU A 302 -13.37 4.81 8.27
N SER A 303 -13.94 5.46 9.26
CA SER A 303 -13.57 6.79 9.71
C SER A 303 -13.49 6.84 11.23
N TYR A 304 -12.94 7.92 11.79
CA TYR A 304 -13.01 8.20 13.24
C TYR A 304 -14.27 8.95 13.64
N THR A 305 -15.15 9.22 12.67
CA THR A 305 -16.43 9.87 12.88
C THR A 305 -17.52 9.21 12.04
N ASP A 306 -18.77 9.40 12.41
CA ASP A 306 -19.91 8.83 11.72
C ASP A 306 -20.66 9.89 10.92
N PHE A 307 -21.31 9.43 9.85
CA PHE A 307 -22.14 10.29 8.99
C PHE A 307 -23.48 9.63 8.73
N SER A 308 -24.53 10.41 8.79
CA SER A 308 -25.82 10.06 8.20
C SER A 308 -25.98 10.74 6.84
N ALA A 309 -26.63 10.04 5.92
CA ALA A 309 -26.99 10.59 4.61
C ALA A 309 -28.51 10.39 4.40
N GLU A 310 -29.21 11.47 4.08
CA GLU A 310 -30.63 11.47 3.80
C GLU A 310 -30.85 11.94 2.36
N MET A 311 -31.62 11.17 1.60
CA MET A 311 -31.99 11.51 0.23
C MET A 311 -33.22 12.39 0.26
N ASN A 312 -33.07 13.68 -0.11
CA ASN A 312 -34.15 14.65 -0.09
C ASN A 312 -35.01 14.58 -1.37
N SER A 313 -34.34 14.47 -2.54
CA SER A 313 -35.05 14.35 -3.81
C SER A 313 -34.21 13.64 -4.87
N VAL A 314 -34.92 13.01 -5.80
CA VAL A 314 -34.34 12.39 -7.01
C VAL A 314 -35.11 12.89 -8.22
N THR A 315 -34.40 13.42 -9.21
CA THR A 315 -34.93 13.87 -10.48
C THR A 315 -34.17 13.23 -11.64
N GLN A 316 -34.64 13.44 -12.87
CA GLN A 316 -33.88 12.98 -14.05
C GLN A 316 -32.51 13.67 -14.19
N SER A 317 -32.34 14.85 -13.62
CA SER A 317 -31.13 15.67 -13.75
C SER A 317 -30.20 15.63 -12.52
N GLY A 318 -30.64 15.03 -11.41
CA GLY A 318 -29.81 15.02 -10.20
C GLY A 318 -30.47 14.43 -8.97
N VAL A 319 -29.62 14.27 -7.96
CA VAL A 319 -30.01 13.81 -6.63
C VAL A 319 -29.62 14.90 -5.62
N GLU A 320 -30.51 15.22 -4.70
CA GLU A 320 -30.26 16.12 -3.57
C GLU A 320 -30.15 15.30 -2.29
N LEU A 321 -29.04 15.48 -1.58
CA LEU A 321 -28.72 14.74 -0.36
C LEU A 321 -28.37 15.72 0.77
N THR A 322 -28.80 15.39 1.97
CA THR A 322 -28.28 16.00 3.21
C THR A 322 -27.31 15.02 3.87
N VAL A 323 -26.08 15.47 4.12
CA VAL A 323 -25.07 14.69 4.83
C VAL A 323 -24.76 15.37 6.13
N THR A 324 -24.91 14.63 7.23
CA THR A 324 -24.66 15.16 8.57
C THR A 324 -23.54 14.34 9.23
N ASN A 325 -22.52 15.02 9.73
CA ASN A 325 -21.56 14.39 10.62
C ASN A 325 -22.22 14.21 11.99
N THR A 326 -22.43 12.96 12.39
CA THR A 326 -23.09 12.59 13.65
C THR A 326 -22.11 12.24 14.77
N GLY A 327 -20.81 12.18 14.45
CA GLY A 327 -19.74 11.93 15.42
C GLY A 327 -19.12 13.22 15.96
N GLY A 328 -18.07 13.06 16.77
CA GLY A 328 -17.42 14.17 17.48
C GLY A 328 -16.18 14.74 16.79
N ILE A 329 -15.75 14.19 15.64
CA ILE A 329 -14.50 14.56 14.95
C ILE A 329 -14.86 15.09 13.56
N SER A 330 -14.22 16.18 13.14
CA SER A 330 -14.36 16.67 11.76
C SER A 330 -13.78 15.67 10.77
N GLY A 331 -14.52 15.38 9.72
CA GLY A 331 -14.13 14.40 8.70
C GLY A 331 -14.76 14.66 7.35
N LYS A 332 -14.46 13.79 6.40
CA LYS A 332 -15.03 13.79 5.04
C LYS A 332 -15.73 12.45 4.79
N LYS A 333 -16.77 12.47 3.98
CA LYS A 333 -17.51 11.28 3.55
C LYS A 333 -17.60 11.24 2.03
N VAL A 334 -17.16 10.13 1.46
CA VAL A 334 -17.39 9.82 0.05
C VAL A 334 -18.81 9.29 -0.07
N LEU A 335 -19.59 9.88 -0.98
CA LEU A 335 -20.92 9.42 -1.35
C LEU A 335 -20.86 8.78 -2.73
N GLN A 336 -21.40 7.58 -2.84
CA GLN A 336 -21.50 6.84 -4.09
C GLN A 336 -22.96 6.81 -4.53
N ILE A 337 -23.25 7.36 -5.70
CA ILE A 337 -24.58 7.39 -6.29
C ILE A 337 -24.62 6.36 -7.41
N TYR A 338 -25.43 5.33 -7.24
CA TYR A 338 -25.60 4.26 -8.21
C TYR A 338 -26.92 4.48 -8.97
N VAL A 339 -26.83 4.36 -10.29
CA VAL A 339 -27.99 4.41 -11.17
C VAL A 339 -28.09 3.08 -11.90
N SER A 340 -29.24 2.43 -11.80
CA SER A 340 -29.52 1.18 -12.50
C SER A 340 -30.72 1.34 -13.43
N LYS A 341 -30.72 0.58 -14.51
CA LYS A 341 -31.89 0.46 -15.39
C LYS A 341 -32.95 -0.36 -14.65
N PRO A 342 -34.24 0.06 -14.67
CA PRO A 342 -35.31 -0.60 -13.90
C PRO A 342 -35.57 -2.06 -14.28
N GLU A 343 -35.33 -2.42 -15.54
CA GLU A 343 -35.44 -3.79 -16.06
C GLU A 343 -34.43 -3.95 -17.20
N GLY A 344 -33.61 -5.02 -17.18
CA GLY A 344 -32.65 -5.30 -18.24
C GLY A 344 -31.86 -6.54 -17.99
#